data_b78362a07ca7dc70ff4ae59ed916fb60
#
_entry.id   b78362a07ca7dc70ff4ae59ed916fb60
#
_cell.length_a   1.000
_cell.length_b   1.000
_cell.length_c   1.000
_cell.angle_alpha   90.00
_cell.angle_beta   90.00
_cell.angle_gamma   90.00
#
_symmetry.space_group_name_H-M   'P 1'
#
loop_
_entity.id
_entity.type
_entity.pdbx_description
1 polymer ?
#
loop_
_entity_poly.entity_id
_entity_poly.type
_entity_poly.pdbx_seq_one_letter_code
_entity_poly.pdbx_strand_id
1 'polypeptide(L)'
;MLASLVLPAQILDYFLISGVEQTSQEIHISLDEKMNPKLSNDVHFESKGFMEAVNVTDFPIRDHKVILKIRRRRWTDLRTGKSFSI
;
A
#
# COMPACT_ATOMS: atom_id res chain seq x y z
N MET A 1 -13.04 12.79 1.81
CA MET A 1 -12.60 11.99 2.94
C MET A 1 -11.35 12.60 3.56
N LEU A 2 -11.28 12.62 4.87
CA LEU A 2 -10.19 13.27 5.57
C LEU A 2 -8.81 12.72 5.20
N ALA A 3 -8.70 11.39 5.11
CA ALA A 3 -7.44 10.75 4.80
C ALA A 3 -6.88 11.18 3.44
N SER A 4 -7.73 11.35 2.43
CA SER A 4 -7.27 11.76 1.10
C SER A 4 -6.83 13.21 1.05
N LEU A 5 -7.21 14.02 2.02
CA LEU A 5 -6.80 15.44 2.09
C LEU A 5 -5.38 15.60 2.63
N VAL A 6 -4.88 14.63 3.38
CA VAL A 6 -3.58 14.72 4.04
C VAL A 6 -2.51 13.84 3.41
N LEU A 7 -2.90 12.88 2.59
CA LEU A 7 -1.95 12.02 1.90
C LEU A 7 -1.49 12.70 0.60
N PRO A 8 -0.19 12.60 0.28
CA PRO A 8 0.28 13.07 -1.02
C PRO A 8 -0.47 12.36 -2.15
N ALA A 9 -0.85 13.12 -3.19
CA ALA A 9 -1.59 12.57 -4.33
C ALA A 9 -0.86 11.39 -4.97
N GLN A 10 0.47 11.42 -4.98
CA GLN A 10 1.31 10.36 -5.54
C GLN A 10 1.09 9.01 -4.87
N ILE A 11 0.80 8.99 -3.57
CA ILE A 11 0.51 7.74 -2.88
C ILE A 11 -0.76 7.12 -3.44
N LEU A 12 -1.78 7.94 -3.70
CA LEU A 12 -3.06 7.45 -4.22
C LEU A 12 -2.99 7.01 -5.68
N ASP A 13 -1.95 7.40 -6.41
CA ASP A 13 -1.71 6.90 -7.76
C ASP A 13 -1.30 5.43 -7.77
N TYR A 14 -0.62 4.96 -6.72
CA TYR A 14 -0.07 3.61 -6.64
C TYR A 14 -0.73 2.73 -5.60
N PHE A 15 -1.47 3.31 -4.68
CA PHE A 15 -2.08 2.60 -3.56
C PHE A 15 -3.55 2.94 -3.42
N LEU A 16 -4.32 1.94 -2.98
CA LEU A 16 -5.72 2.10 -2.61
C LEU A 16 -5.84 2.18 -1.10
N ILE A 17 -6.71 3.05 -0.61
CA ILE A 17 -7.06 3.04 0.80
C ILE A 17 -8.01 1.88 1.02
N SER A 18 -7.55 0.85 1.73
CA SER A 18 -8.34 -0.35 2.00
C SER A 18 -9.06 -0.29 3.34
N GLY A 19 -8.65 0.61 4.22
CA GLY A 19 -9.31 0.79 5.51
C GLY A 19 -8.81 2.00 6.24
N VAL A 20 -9.65 2.55 7.11
CA VAL A 20 -9.30 3.65 8.00
C VAL A 20 -9.89 3.32 9.36
N GLU A 21 -9.05 3.30 10.39
CA GLU A 21 -9.49 3.13 11.77
C GLU A 21 -9.00 4.33 12.57
N GLN A 22 -9.87 4.88 13.40
CA GLN A 22 -9.54 6.02 14.23
C GLN A 22 -9.81 5.70 15.69
N THR A 23 -8.81 5.93 16.53
CA THR A 23 -8.94 5.91 17.97
C THR A 23 -8.93 7.35 18.48
N SER A 24 -8.99 7.54 19.81
CA SER A 24 -8.93 8.87 20.40
C SER A 24 -7.59 9.57 20.15
N GLN A 25 -6.53 8.83 19.85
CA GLN A 25 -5.17 9.37 19.73
C GLN A 25 -4.48 9.03 18.40
N GLU A 26 -4.98 8.04 17.68
CA GLU A 26 -4.32 7.53 16.49
C GLU A 26 -5.27 7.38 15.32
N ILE A 27 -4.74 7.54 14.12
CA ILE A 27 -5.45 7.23 12.87
C ILE A 27 -4.62 6.18 12.15
N HIS A 28 -5.22 5.03 11.87
CA HIS A 28 -4.59 3.94 11.12
C HIS A 28 -5.18 3.91 9.72
N ILE A 29 -4.34 4.07 8.72
CA ILE A 29 -4.74 4.04 7.32
C ILE A 29 -4.08 2.85 6.66
N SER A 30 -4.88 1.93 6.13
CA SER A 30 -4.39 0.76 5.42
C SER A 30 -4.33 1.08 3.93
N LEU A 31 -3.17 0.86 3.32
CA LEU A 31 -2.90 1.13 1.92
C LEU A 31 -2.43 -0.16 1.25
N ASP A 32 -3.11 -0.55 0.17
CA ASP A 32 -2.75 -1.70 -0.63
C ASP A 32 -2.29 -1.23 -2.01
N GLU A 33 -1.16 -1.74 -2.47
CA GLU A 33 -0.63 -1.40 -3.78
C GLU A 33 -1.59 -1.83 -4.88
N LYS A 34 -1.82 -0.93 -5.83
CA LYS A 34 -2.65 -1.21 -7.01
C LYS A 34 -1.95 -2.24 -7.91
N MET A 35 -2.75 -2.92 -8.74
CA MET A 35 -2.21 -3.80 -9.76
C MET A 35 -1.37 -2.99 -10.76
N ASN A 36 -0.17 -3.48 -11.06
CA ASN A 36 0.71 -2.85 -12.04
C ASN A 36 0.40 -3.44 -13.43
N PRO A 37 -0.17 -2.65 -14.36
CA PRO A 37 -0.54 -3.18 -15.68
C PRO A 37 0.65 -3.70 -16.48
N LYS A 38 1.83 -3.13 -16.30
CA LYS A 38 3.03 -3.58 -17.01
C LYS A 38 3.41 -4.99 -16.64
N LEU A 39 3.18 -5.38 -15.38
CA LEU A 39 3.47 -6.73 -14.90
C LEU A 39 2.28 -7.67 -15.10
N SER A 40 1.05 -7.19 -14.84
CA SER A 40 -0.14 -8.04 -14.95
C SER A 40 -0.45 -8.45 -16.40
N ASN A 41 -0.04 -7.65 -17.37
CA ASN A 41 -0.21 -7.94 -18.79
C ASN A 41 0.92 -8.77 -19.38
N ASP A 42 1.99 -9.02 -18.62
CA ASP A 42 3.12 -9.81 -19.06
C ASP A 42 2.94 -11.26 -18.60
N VAL A 43 2.96 -12.20 -19.54
CA VAL A 43 2.76 -13.62 -19.23
C VAL A 43 3.87 -14.23 -18.37
N HIS A 44 5.00 -13.55 -18.24
CA HIS A 44 6.14 -14.03 -17.44
C HIS A 44 6.01 -13.70 -15.96
N PHE A 45 5.07 -12.87 -15.58
CA PHE A 45 4.89 -12.43 -14.20
C PHE A 45 3.52 -12.80 -13.67
N GLU A 46 3.48 -13.19 -12.41
CA GLU A 46 2.23 -13.54 -11.73
C GLU A 46 2.17 -12.85 -10.38
N SER A 47 1.02 -12.24 -10.08
CA SER A 47 0.77 -11.64 -8.78
C SER A 47 0.47 -12.75 -7.77
N LYS A 48 1.23 -12.80 -6.67
CA LYS A 48 1.10 -13.81 -5.61
C LYS A 48 0.62 -13.20 -4.29
N GLY A 49 -0.27 -12.23 -4.35
CA GLY A 49 -0.78 -11.56 -3.17
C GLY A 49 0.10 -10.39 -2.75
N PHE A 50 0.28 -10.24 -1.44
CA PHE A 50 0.98 -9.08 -0.89
C PHE A 50 2.16 -9.51 -0.03
N MET A 51 3.16 -8.64 0.04
CA MET A 51 4.20 -8.74 1.05
C MET A 51 3.62 -8.42 2.41
N GLU A 52 4.34 -8.76 3.47
CA GLU A 52 3.94 -8.38 4.82
C GLU A 52 3.83 -6.86 4.94
N ALA A 53 2.79 -6.40 5.65
CA ALA A 53 2.54 -4.97 5.80
C ALA A 53 3.67 -4.29 6.58
N VAL A 54 4.05 -3.11 6.13
CA VAL A 54 5.02 -2.25 6.82
C VAL A 54 4.29 -1.06 7.42
N ASN A 55 4.54 -0.80 8.69
CA ASN A 55 3.96 0.35 9.38
C ASN A 55 4.90 1.55 9.27
N VAL A 56 4.36 2.64 8.77
CA VAL A 56 5.09 3.91 8.68
C VAL A 56 4.35 4.93 9.54
N THR A 57 5.03 5.45 10.56
CA THR A 57 4.49 6.54 11.37
C THR A 57 4.96 7.83 10.73
N ASP A 58 4.01 8.56 10.16
CA ASP A 58 4.32 9.77 9.45
C ASP A 58 3.82 11.01 10.22
N PHE A 59 3.33 12.00 9.52
CA PHE A 59 2.97 13.28 10.09
C PHE A 59 1.70 13.22 10.94
N PRO A 60 1.58 14.04 11.99
CA PRO A 60 0.37 14.11 12.79
C PRO A 60 -0.74 14.85 12.04
N ILE A 61 -1.98 14.46 12.29
CA ILE A 61 -3.18 15.17 11.86
C ILE A 61 -3.89 15.63 13.12
N ARG A 62 -3.88 16.93 13.42
CA ARG A 62 -4.58 17.51 14.57
C ARG A 62 -4.36 16.69 15.83
N ASP A 63 -3.28 16.67 16.43
CA ASP A 63 -3.04 15.94 17.68
C ASP A 63 -3.20 14.41 17.59
N HIS A 64 -3.53 13.87 16.41
CA HIS A 64 -3.57 12.43 16.19
C HIS A 64 -2.28 11.96 15.50
N LYS A 65 -1.78 10.82 15.97
CA LYS A 65 -0.68 10.13 15.33
C LYS A 65 -1.22 9.36 14.14
N VAL A 66 -0.59 9.50 12.98
CA VAL A 66 -1.00 8.79 11.78
C VAL A 66 -0.05 7.61 11.53
N ILE A 67 -0.61 6.43 11.43
CA ILE A 67 0.12 5.21 11.13
C ILE A 67 -0.38 4.67 9.80
N LEU A 68 0.51 4.57 8.83
CA LEU A 68 0.21 4.00 7.53
C LEU A 68 0.62 2.53 7.54
N LYS A 69 -0.33 1.64 7.26
CA LYS A 69 -0.06 0.21 7.07
C LYS A 69 -0.03 -0.05 5.58
N ILE A 70 1.16 -0.24 5.04
CA ILE A 70 1.39 -0.32 3.60
C ILE A 70 1.68 -1.76 3.23
N ARG A 71 0.90 -2.32 2.29
CA ARG A 71 1.15 -3.63 1.71
C ARG A 71 1.53 -3.47 0.25
N ARG A 72 2.68 -4.00 -0.12
CA ARG A 72 3.14 -4.05 -1.50
C ARG A 72 2.79 -5.40 -2.11
N ARG A 73 2.51 -5.41 -3.40
CA ARG A 73 2.25 -6.65 -4.12
C ARG A 73 3.52 -7.46 -4.27
N ARG A 74 3.38 -8.77 -4.09
CA ARG A 74 4.44 -9.72 -4.38
C ARG A 74 4.21 -10.31 -5.76
N TRP A 75 5.25 -10.27 -6.57
CA TRP A 75 5.25 -10.81 -7.93
C TRP A 75 6.20 -11.98 -8.02
N THR A 76 5.88 -12.94 -8.87
CA THR A 76 6.79 -14.04 -9.17
C THR A 76 7.14 -14.00 -10.66
N ASP A 77 8.43 -14.06 -10.95
CA ASP A 77 8.91 -14.27 -12.30
C ASP A 77 8.81 -15.75 -12.61
N LEU A 78 7.90 -16.12 -13.51
CA LEU A 78 7.63 -17.51 -13.84
C LEU A 78 8.79 -18.20 -14.56
N ARG A 79 9.71 -17.43 -15.13
CA ARG A 79 10.90 -17.97 -15.81
C ARG A 79 11.95 -18.45 -14.82
N THR A 80 12.04 -17.82 -13.66
CA THR A 80 13.08 -18.12 -12.65
C THR A 80 12.48 -18.68 -11.36
N GLY A 81 11.20 -18.51 -11.14
CA GLY A 81 10.53 -18.87 -9.89
C GLY A 81 10.83 -17.92 -8.74
N LYS A 82 11.51 -16.81 -8.98
CA LYS A 82 11.88 -15.86 -7.94
C LYS A 82 10.76 -14.84 -7.72
N SER A 83 10.57 -14.49 -6.44
CA SER A 83 9.60 -13.46 -6.05
C SER A 83 10.31 -12.12 -5.82
N PHE A 84 9.56 -11.04 -6.10
CA PHE A 84 10.07 -9.69 -5.91
C PHE A 84 8.91 -8.73 -5.63
N SER A 85 9.24 -7.54 -5.16
CA SER A 85 8.34 -6.39 -5.09
C SER A 85 8.99 -5.19 -5.76
N ILE A 86 8.17 -4.30 -6.25
CA ILE A 86 8.66 -3.07 -6.89
C ILE A 86 8.65 -1.93 -5.90
#